data_d5a05209e3c627579b9f95e3947955f8
#
_entry.id   d5a05209e3c627579b9f95e3947955f8
#
_cell.length_a   1.000
_cell.length_b   1.000
_cell.length_c   1.000
_cell.angle_alpha   90.00
_cell.angle_beta   90.00
_cell.angle_gamma   90.00
#
_symmetry.space_group_name_H-M   'P 1'
#
loop_
_entity.id
_entity.type
_entity.pdbx_description
1 polymer ?
#
loop_
_entity_poly.entity_id
_entity_poly.type
_entity_poly.pdbx_seq_one_letter_code
_entity_poly.pdbx_strand_id
1 'polypeptide(L)'
;KAKAGGEKAQRGTRGRGVTVAGPLHPLMALKLRELDANTVEAWAKRQAIKRPTSARLAWRLLKGFLTWCSEQKAYAHLVPAKNPAKTKKSREALGKPVPKQDVLQREQLAPWFDAVGKIENPVIAAYLRVLLLTGARPGEVVQLKWSDINRKWKGITIRDKVEGERIIPLTPYIAQLLD
;
A
#
# COMPACT_ATOMS: atom_id res chain seq x y z
N LYS A 1 13.05 3.64 3.15
CA LYS A 1 13.61 4.86 3.82
C LYS A 1 12.50 5.86 4.18
N ALA A 2 11.58 6.21 3.26
CA ALA A 2 10.49 7.17 3.56
C ALA A 2 9.56 6.70 4.69
N LYS A 3 9.32 5.40 4.83
CA LYS A 3 8.48 4.81 5.89
C LYS A 3 9.19 4.71 7.23
N ALA A 4 10.51 4.57 7.22
CA ALA A 4 11.33 4.52 8.43
C ALA A 4 11.70 5.91 8.97
N GLY A 5 11.45 6.98 8.22
CA GLY A 5 11.72 8.34 8.66
C GLY A 5 13.03 8.94 8.16
N GLY A 6 13.58 8.42 7.07
CA GLY A 6 14.74 9.03 6.45
C GLY A 6 14.45 10.48 6.04
N GLU A 7 15.41 11.37 6.27
CA GLU A 7 15.36 12.75 5.82
C GLU A 7 15.31 12.82 4.29
N LYS A 8 14.52 13.77 3.78
CA LYS A 8 14.53 14.38 2.45
C LYS A 8 15.15 13.54 1.33
N ALA A 9 14.56 12.42 0.97
CA ALA A 9 14.85 11.80 -0.30
C ALA A 9 13.94 12.45 -1.35
N GLN A 10 14.53 13.08 -2.38
CA GLN A 10 13.78 13.46 -3.57
C GLN A 10 13.17 12.20 -4.17
N ARG A 11 11.86 12.10 -4.18
CA ARG A 11 11.18 11.09 -4.98
C ARG A 11 11.40 11.44 -6.45
N GLY A 12 11.86 10.45 -7.21
CA GLY A 12 11.90 10.56 -8.67
C GLY A 12 10.56 10.99 -9.24
N THR A 13 10.54 11.37 -10.46
CA THR A 13 9.59 12.04 -11.37
C THR A 13 8.09 12.16 -11.04
N ARG A 14 7.56 11.46 -10.05
CA ARG A 14 6.15 11.52 -9.63
C ARG A 14 5.84 12.43 -8.44
N GLY A 15 6.82 13.11 -7.88
CA GLY A 15 6.58 13.96 -6.71
C GLY A 15 7.59 15.10 -6.67
N ARG A 16 7.17 16.28 -7.05
CA ARG A 16 7.88 17.53 -6.74
C ARG A 16 7.83 17.90 -5.25
N GLY A 17 7.47 16.95 -4.38
CA GLY A 17 7.30 17.16 -2.96
C GLY A 17 8.52 16.76 -2.16
N VAL A 18 8.85 17.56 -1.16
CA VAL A 18 9.82 17.22 -0.11
C VAL A 18 9.30 16.01 0.66
N THR A 19 10.12 14.97 0.81
CA THR A 19 9.74 13.79 1.59
C THR A 19 9.63 14.17 3.07
N VAL A 20 8.45 14.02 3.64
CA VAL A 20 8.20 14.28 5.06
C VAL A 20 8.72 13.11 5.90
N ALA A 21 9.26 13.40 7.09
CA ALA A 21 9.69 12.40 8.04
C ALA A 21 8.59 11.36 8.34
N GLY A 22 8.94 10.09 8.26
CA GLY A 22 8.02 8.98 8.50
C GLY A 22 7.66 8.81 9.98
N PRO A 23 6.67 7.93 10.31
CA PRO A 23 6.22 7.75 11.68
C PRO A 23 7.31 7.30 12.67
N LEU A 24 8.33 6.55 12.21
CA LEU A 24 9.42 6.08 13.06
C LEU A 24 10.52 7.12 13.29
N HIS A 25 10.50 8.25 12.59
CA HIS A 25 11.54 9.27 12.72
C HIS A 25 11.84 9.67 14.16
N PRO A 26 10.84 9.88 15.04
CA PRO A 26 11.11 10.24 16.43
C PRO A 26 11.89 9.18 17.24
N LEU A 27 11.85 7.93 16.80
CA LEU A 27 12.57 6.82 17.44
C LEU A 27 13.96 6.59 16.84
N MET A 28 14.30 7.22 15.72
CA MET A 28 15.57 6.99 15.02
C MET A 28 16.78 7.60 15.74
N ALA A 29 16.55 8.54 16.64
CA ALA A 29 17.61 9.15 17.46
C ALA A 29 18.01 8.28 18.67
N LEU A 30 17.19 7.28 19.02
CA LEU A 30 17.42 6.40 20.15
C LEU A 30 18.29 5.20 19.75
N LYS A 31 19.15 4.77 20.64
CA LYS A 31 19.84 3.47 20.50
C LYS A 31 18.82 2.34 20.68
N LEU A 32 19.02 1.23 20.00
CA LEU A 32 18.06 0.09 20.05
C LEU A 32 17.82 -0.41 21.47
N ARG A 33 18.87 -0.45 22.32
CA ARG A 33 18.79 -0.84 23.72
C ARG A 33 17.99 0.13 24.61
N GLU A 34 17.81 1.38 24.16
CA GLU A 34 17.07 2.41 24.88
C GLU A 34 15.56 2.41 24.54
N LEU A 35 15.16 1.60 23.56
CA LEU A 35 13.77 1.43 23.20
C LEU A 35 13.07 0.56 24.24
N ASP A 36 12.42 1.19 25.20
CA ASP A 36 11.57 0.52 26.18
C ASP A 36 10.08 0.52 25.78
N ALA A 37 9.28 -0.22 26.52
CA ALA A 37 7.84 -0.34 26.29
C ALA A 37 7.13 1.01 26.39
N ASN A 38 7.51 1.85 27.37
CA ASN A 38 6.87 3.14 27.61
C ASN A 38 7.13 4.11 26.44
N THR A 39 8.35 4.13 25.92
CA THR A 39 8.74 4.92 24.75
C THR A 39 7.93 4.53 23.51
N VAL A 40 7.80 3.23 23.25
CA VAL A 40 7.02 2.73 22.11
C VAL A 40 5.53 3.01 22.29
N GLU A 41 4.98 2.86 23.49
CA GLU A 41 3.57 3.15 23.79
C GLU A 41 3.26 4.64 23.64
N ALA A 42 4.11 5.52 24.16
CA ALA A 42 3.96 6.97 24.01
C ALA A 42 4.06 7.38 22.54
N TRP A 43 4.98 6.80 21.79
CA TRP A 43 5.09 6.97 20.34
C TRP A 43 3.80 6.51 19.63
N ALA A 44 3.30 5.32 19.96
CA ALA A 44 2.10 4.76 19.34
C ALA A 44 0.88 5.65 19.55
N LYS A 45 0.65 6.14 20.77
CA LYS A 45 -0.43 7.10 21.09
C LYS A 45 -0.35 8.36 20.24
N ARG A 46 0.83 8.98 20.17
CA ARG A 46 1.03 10.22 19.37
C ARG A 46 0.81 10.00 17.88
N GLN A 47 1.33 8.89 17.34
CA GLN A 47 1.22 8.60 15.90
C GLN A 47 -0.17 8.10 15.49
N ALA A 48 -0.89 7.45 16.40
CA ALA A 48 -2.28 7.01 16.16
C ALA A 48 -3.21 8.20 15.87
N ILE A 49 -3.01 9.32 16.55
CA ILE A 49 -3.81 10.55 16.34
C ILE A 49 -3.44 11.19 14.99
N LYS A 50 -2.14 11.33 14.69
CA LYS A 50 -1.67 12.07 13.51
C LYS A 50 -1.84 11.30 12.19
N ARG A 51 -1.58 10.01 12.17
CA ARG A 51 -1.54 9.19 10.94
C ARG A 51 -1.74 7.69 11.25
N PRO A 52 -2.96 7.29 11.63
CA PRO A 52 -3.23 5.95 12.19
C PRO A 52 -2.81 4.79 11.27
N THR A 53 -3.07 4.88 9.97
CA THR A 53 -2.73 3.83 9.02
C THR A 53 -1.22 3.65 8.85
N SER A 54 -0.49 4.76 8.70
CA SER A 54 0.98 4.72 8.59
C SER A 54 1.63 4.32 9.91
N ALA A 55 1.05 4.70 11.06
CA ALA A 55 1.52 4.31 12.37
C ALA A 55 1.39 2.80 12.62
N ARG A 56 0.26 2.20 12.23
CA ARG A 56 0.06 0.74 12.29
C ARG A 56 1.08 -0.04 11.45
N LEU A 57 1.35 0.44 10.23
CA LEU A 57 2.37 -0.16 9.39
C LEU A 57 3.77 -0.03 10.00
N ALA A 58 4.11 1.18 10.46
CA ALA A 58 5.40 1.47 11.09
C ALA A 58 5.61 0.62 12.35
N TRP A 59 4.57 0.46 13.18
CA TRP A 59 4.61 -0.42 14.35
C TRP A 59 4.86 -1.89 13.99
N ARG A 60 4.20 -2.40 12.93
CA ARG A 60 4.44 -3.78 12.46
C ARG A 60 5.88 -3.97 11.99
N LEU A 61 6.42 -2.99 11.26
CA LEU A 61 7.81 -3.01 10.79
C LEU A 61 8.79 -2.94 11.97
N LEU A 62 8.57 -2.06 12.95
CA LEU A 62 9.39 -1.96 14.15
C LEU A 62 9.38 -3.27 14.93
N LYS A 63 8.19 -3.84 15.17
CA LYS A 63 8.03 -5.11 15.86
C LYS A 63 8.78 -6.25 15.16
N GLY A 64 8.64 -6.36 13.84
CA GLY A 64 9.34 -7.35 13.03
C GLY A 64 10.85 -7.16 13.06
N PHE A 65 11.32 -5.92 12.90
CA PHE A 65 12.73 -5.56 12.94
C PHE A 65 13.38 -5.92 14.28
N LEU A 66 12.76 -5.56 15.40
CA LEU A 66 13.29 -5.89 16.73
C LEU A 66 13.28 -7.41 17.00
N THR A 67 12.29 -8.13 16.49
CA THR A 67 12.29 -9.60 16.57
C THR A 67 13.42 -10.19 15.74
N TRP A 68 13.60 -9.74 14.51
CA TRP A 68 14.69 -10.17 13.65
C TRP A 68 16.06 -9.87 14.31
N CYS A 69 16.26 -8.67 14.86
CA CYS A 69 17.51 -8.35 15.58
C CYS A 69 17.76 -9.31 16.74
N SER A 70 16.74 -9.68 17.52
CA SER A 70 16.91 -10.59 18.66
C SER A 70 17.28 -12.03 18.24
N GLU A 71 16.97 -12.42 17.02
CA GLU A 71 17.28 -13.74 16.44
C GLU A 71 18.68 -13.78 15.80
N GLN A 72 19.29 -12.62 15.52
CA GLN A 72 20.63 -12.53 14.92
C GLN A 72 21.72 -12.41 15.99
N LYS A 73 22.69 -13.34 16.01
CA LYS A 73 23.82 -13.32 16.96
C LYS A 73 24.56 -11.96 16.99
N ALA A 74 24.72 -11.32 15.84
CA ALA A 74 25.41 -10.03 15.72
C ALA A 74 24.65 -8.86 16.36
N TYR A 75 23.31 -8.94 16.50
CA TYR A 75 22.48 -7.82 16.93
C TYR A 75 21.68 -8.08 18.21
N ALA A 76 21.61 -9.33 18.68
CA ALA A 76 20.83 -9.71 19.85
C ALA A 76 21.20 -8.91 21.12
N HIS A 77 22.47 -8.59 21.28
CA HIS A 77 22.96 -7.81 22.43
C HIS A 77 22.63 -6.30 22.34
N LEU A 78 22.16 -5.82 21.18
CA LEU A 78 21.82 -4.41 20.95
C LEU A 78 20.35 -4.10 21.21
N VAL A 79 19.51 -5.12 21.38
CA VAL A 79 18.07 -4.96 21.57
C VAL A 79 17.63 -5.43 22.96
N PRO A 80 16.53 -4.89 23.51
CA PRO A 80 15.98 -5.38 24.77
C PRO A 80 15.63 -6.87 24.71
N ALA A 81 15.81 -7.61 25.79
CA ALA A 81 15.48 -9.03 25.87
C ALA A 81 14.01 -9.33 25.58
N LYS A 82 13.12 -8.41 25.95
CA LYS A 82 11.70 -8.46 25.59
C LYS A 82 11.40 -7.38 24.54
N ASN A 83 10.84 -7.77 23.40
CA ASN A 83 10.50 -6.82 22.34
C ASN A 83 9.49 -5.76 22.83
N PRO A 84 9.89 -4.49 22.96
CA PRO A 84 9.06 -3.42 23.54
C PRO A 84 7.85 -3.06 22.67
N ALA A 85 7.85 -3.43 21.39
CA ALA A 85 6.73 -3.20 20.49
C ALA A 85 5.63 -4.29 20.58
N LYS A 86 5.84 -5.38 21.36
CA LYS A 86 4.85 -6.46 21.53
C LYS A 86 3.85 -6.19 22.66
N THR A 87 3.72 -4.97 23.18
CA THR A 87 2.80 -4.68 24.29
C THR A 87 1.34 -4.62 23.84
N LYS A 88 0.42 -5.01 24.73
CA LYS A 88 -1.02 -4.87 24.51
C LYS A 88 -1.42 -3.40 24.35
N LYS A 89 -0.85 -2.52 25.18
CA LYS A 89 -1.12 -1.07 25.17
C LYS A 89 -0.74 -0.41 23.83
N SER A 90 0.40 -0.76 23.23
CA SER A 90 0.77 -0.26 21.90
C SER A 90 -0.23 -0.68 20.82
N ARG A 91 -0.72 -1.93 20.88
CA ARG A 91 -1.72 -2.45 19.94
C ARG A 91 -3.06 -1.72 20.09
N GLU A 92 -3.49 -1.53 21.33
CA GLU A 92 -4.76 -0.84 21.63
C GLU A 92 -4.70 0.63 21.23
N ALA A 93 -3.62 1.33 21.52
CA ALA A 93 -3.42 2.72 21.11
C ALA A 93 -3.50 2.93 19.60
N LEU A 94 -2.98 1.99 18.81
CA LEU A 94 -3.02 2.05 17.35
C LEU A 94 -4.36 1.62 16.76
N GLY A 95 -5.19 0.91 17.52
CA GLY A 95 -6.49 0.43 17.11
C GLY A 95 -6.48 -0.57 15.95
N LYS A 96 -7.65 -1.01 15.56
CA LYS A 96 -7.85 -1.87 14.38
C LYS A 96 -8.03 -1.02 13.12
N PRO A 97 -7.61 -1.50 11.94
CA PRO A 97 -7.98 -0.85 10.68
C PRO A 97 -9.50 -0.95 10.49
N VAL A 98 -10.13 0.17 10.14
CA VAL A 98 -11.53 0.18 9.73
C VAL A 98 -11.55 -0.08 8.22
N PRO A 99 -12.31 -1.07 7.75
CA PRO A 99 -12.52 -1.29 6.32
C PRO A 99 -13.13 -0.04 5.70
N LYS A 100 -12.65 0.33 4.55
CA LYS A 100 -13.28 1.38 3.76
C LYS A 100 -14.53 0.80 3.11
N GLN A 101 -15.59 1.60 3.08
CA GLN A 101 -16.85 1.26 2.43
C GLN A 101 -17.05 2.05 1.12
N ASP A 102 -15.96 2.57 0.57
CA ASP A 102 -15.95 3.36 -0.68
C ASP A 102 -16.01 2.39 -1.87
N VAL A 103 -17.17 1.84 -2.12
CA VAL A 103 -17.45 1.01 -3.30
C VAL A 103 -18.51 1.70 -4.14
N LEU A 104 -18.36 1.63 -5.48
CA LEU A 104 -19.39 2.14 -6.39
C LEU A 104 -20.67 1.31 -6.22
N GLN A 105 -21.74 1.99 -5.87
CA GLN A 105 -23.07 1.42 -5.83
C GLN A 105 -23.66 1.39 -7.26
N ARG A 106 -24.65 0.53 -7.48
CA ARG A 106 -25.29 0.36 -8.81
C ARG A 106 -25.78 1.70 -9.39
N GLU A 107 -26.37 2.53 -8.55
CA GLU A 107 -26.93 3.84 -8.91
C GLU A 107 -25.85 4.86 -9.31
N GLN A 108 -24.61 4.63 -8.87
CA GLN A 108 -23.45 5.49 -9.17
C GLN A 108 -22.74 5.09 -10.46
N LEU A 109 -23.05 3.94 -11.05
CA LEU A 109 -22.34 3.46 -12.24
C LEU A 109 -22.59 4.37 -13.45
N ALA A 110 -23.83 4.75 -13.75
CA ALA A 110 -24.13 5.61 -14.89
C ALA A 110 -23.42 6.98 -14.78
N PRO A 111 -23.57 7.75 -13.67
CA PRO A 111 -22.80 8.98 -13.48
C PRO A 111 -21.28 8.80 -13.55
N TRP A 112 -20.76 7.66 -13.09
CA TRP A 112 -19.33 7.35 -13.16
C TRP A 112 -18.88 7.16 -14.62
N PHE A 113 -19.61 6.38 -15.43
CA PHE A 113 -19.32 6.19 -16.85
C PHE A 113 -19.37 7.51 -17.62
N ASP A 114 -20.35 8.37 -17.32
CA ASP A 114 -20.46 9.70 -17.92
C ASP A 114 -19.28 10.59 -17.56
N ALA A 115 -18.87 10.58 -16.30
CA ALA A 115 -17.71 11.35 -15.86
C ALA A 115 -16.41 10.87 -16.50
N VAL A 116 -16.21 9.55 -16.57
CA VAL A 116 -15.04 8.95 -17.23
C VAL A 116 -15.04 9.23 -18.73
N GLY A 117 -16.23 9.27 -19.36
CA GLY A 117 -16.37 9.63 -20.78
C GLY A 117 -15.95 11.05 -21.13
N LYS A 118 -15.97 11.97 -20.15
CA LYS A 118 -15.55 13.36 -20.31
C LYS A 118 -14.04 13.59 -20.10
N ILE A 119 -13.29 12.54 -19.77
CA ILE A 119 -11.83 12.65 -19.62
C ILE A 119 -11.21 12.83 -21.01
N GLU A 120 -10.51 13.93 -21.23
CA GLU A 120 -9.87 14.27 -22.51
C GLU A 120 -8.89 13.20 -23.01
N ASN A 121 -8.14 12.59 -22.10
CA ASN A 121 -7.20 11.54 -22.45
C ASN A 121 -7.92 10.18 -22.60
N PRO A 122 -8.08 9.65 -23.83
CA PRO A 122 -8.81 8.41 -24.07
C PRO A 122 -8.15 7.19 -23.42
N VAL A 123 -6.82 7.19 -23.28
CA VAL A 123 -6.09 6.08 -22.64
C VAL A 123 -6.43 6.01 -21.15
N ILE A 124 -6.54 7.17 -20.47
CA ILE A 124 -6.94 7.20 -19.05
C ILE A 124 -8.40 6.76 -18.92
N ALA A 125 -9.28 7.22 -19.79
CA ALA A 125 -10.68 6.82 -19.78
C ALA A 125 -10.86 5.31 -20.01
N ALA A 126 -10.15 4.73 -20.97
CA ALA A 126 -10.15 3.30 -21.25
C ALA A 126 -9.56 2.52 -20.06
N TYR A 127 -8.43 2.96 -19.51
CA TYR A 127 -7.80 2.35 -18.34
C TYR A 127 -8.74 2.24 -17.14
N LEU A 128 -9.45 3.32 -16.80
CA LEU A 128 -10.40 3.33 -15.68
C LEU A 128 -11.58 2.36 -15.91
N ARG A 129 -12.10 2.32 -17.14
CA ARG A 129 -13.17 1.38 -17.52
C ARG A 129 -12.70 -0.07 -17.46
N VAL A 130 -11.52 -0.36 -17.98
CA VAL A 130 -10.92 -1.71 -17.88
C VAL A 130 -10.72 -2.13 -16.43
N LEU A 131 -10.23 -1.25 -15.57
CA LEU A 131 -10.10 -1.53 -14.13
C LEU A 131 -11.44 -1.91 -13.50
N LEU A 132 -12.48 -1.12 -13.74
CA LEU A 132 -13.81 -1.38 -13.18
C LEU A 132 -14.40 -2.70 -13.67
N LEU A 133 -14.30 -2.96 -14.97
CA LEU A 133 -14.96 -4.10 -15.60
C LEU A 133 -14.22 -5.44 -15.39
N THR A 134 -12.92 -5.39 -15.13
CA THR A 134 -12.10 -6.60 -14.93
C THR A 134 -11.84 -6.91 -13.47
N GLY A 135 -11.96 -5.92 -12.57
CA GLY A 135 -11.50 -6.04 -11.19
C GLY A 135 -9.98 -6.26 -11.05
N ALA A 136 -9.23 -6.05 -12.12
CA ALA A 136 -7.78 -6.18 -12.09
C ALA A 136 -7.12 -5.11 -11.21
N ARG A 137 -5.97 -5.43 -10.62
CA ARG A 137 -5.22 -4.44 -9.83
C ARG A 137 -4.65 -3.33 -10.75
N PRO A 138 -4.57 -2.07 -10.28
CA PRO A 138 -4.05 -0.97 -11.09
C PRO A 138 -2.72 -1.25 -11.78
N GLY A 139 -1.78 -1.89 -11.06
CA GLY A 139 -0.47 -2.25 -11.60
C GLY A 139 -0.51 -3.34 -12.67
N GLU A 140 -1.49 -4.22 -12.65
CA GLU A 140 -1.69 -5.27 -13.64
C GLU A 140 -2.16 -4.69 -14.97
N VAL A 141 -3.14 -3.77 -14.92
CA VAL A 141 -3.65 -3.11 -16.14
C VAL A 141 -2.60 -2.20 -16.77
N VAL A 142 -1.78 -1.50 -15.97
CA VAL A 142 -0.68 -0.67 -16.50
C VAL A 142 0.37 -1.49 -17.24
N GLN A 143 0.56 -2.76 -16.86
CA GLN A 143 1.54 -3.65 -17.48
C GLN A 143 0.98 -4.50 -18.62
N LEU A 144 -0.32 -4.33 -18.95
CA LEU A 144 -0.99 -5.07 -20.01
C LEU A 144 -0.35 -4.78 -21.37
N LYS A 145 -0.08 -5.83 -22.14
CA LYS A 145 0.47 -5.76 -23.49
C LYS A 145 -0.56 -6.23 -24.51
N TRP A 146 -0.43 -5.81 -25.75
CA TRP A 146 -1.30 -6.30 -26.84
C TRP A 146 -1.25 -7.81 -27.00
N SER A 147 -0.10 -8.45 -26.74
CA SER A 147 0.08 -9.91 -26.74
C SER A 147 -0.74 -10.64 -25.67
N ASP A 148 -1.23 -9.92 -24.66
CA ASP A 148 -2.03 -10.49 -23.58
C ASP A 148 -3.52 -10.54 -23.93
N ILE A 149 -3.91 -9.91 -25.06
CA ILE A 149 -5.28 -9.84 -25.52
C ILE A 149 -5.51 -10.90 -26.59
N ASN A 150 -6.22 -11.93 -26.22
CA ASN A 150 -6.60 -13.00 -27.14
C ASN A 150 -8.02 -12.81 -27.65
N ARG A 151 -8.15 -12.20 -28.84
CA ARG A 151 -9.45 -11.94 -29.47
C ARG A 151 -10.17 -13.23 -29.91
N LYS A 152 -9.41 -14.22 -30.35
CA LYS A 152 -9.97 -15.52 -30.78
C LYS A 152 -10.65 -16.25 -29.64
N TRP A 153 -9.99 -16.33 -28.50
CA TRP A 153 -10.51 -17.01 -27.29
C TRP A 153 -11.20 -16.07 -26.32
N LYS A 154 -11.38 -14.81 -26.71
CA LYS A 154 -12.05 -13.77 -25.90
C LYS A 154 -11.52 -13.69 -24.48
N GLY A 155 -10.20 -13.65 -24.33
CA GLY A 155 -9.51 -13.64 -23.05
C GLY A 155 -8.46 -12.54 -22.95
N ILE A 156 -8.26 -12.04 -21.73
CA ILE A 156 -7.16 -11.14 -21.35
C ILE A 156 -6.30 -11.85 -20.32
N THR A 157 -5.03 -12.03 -20.62
CA THR A 157 -4.07 -12.61 -19.68
C THR A 157 -3.57 -11.52 -18.74
N ILE A 158 -3.87 -11.64 -17.45
CA ILE A 158 -3.39 -10.77 -16.39
C ILE A 158 -2.27 -11.46 -15.63
N ARG A 159 -1.13 -10.77 -15.49
CA ARG A 159 0.03 -11.29 -14.77
C ARG A 159 0.11 -10.71 -13.36
N ASP A 160 0.14 -11.58 -12.37
CA ASP A 160 0.39 -11.25 -10.97
C ASP A 160 1.78 -11.75 -10.55
N LYS A 161 2.45 -10.97 -9.70
CA LYS A 161 3.79 -11.34 -9.20
C LYS A 161 3.78 -12.52 -8.22
N VAL A 162 2.65 -12.82 -7.63
CA VAL A 162 2.50 -13.83 -6.57
C VAL A 162 1.73 -15.05 -7.06
N GLU A 163 0.62 -14.81 -7.77
CA GLU A 163 -0.31 -15.85 -8.20
C GLU A 163 -0.04 -16.35 -9.64
N GLY A 164 0.93 -15.75 -10.33
CA GLY A 164 1.27 -16.10 -11.71
C GLY A 164 0.32 -15.43 -12.73
N GLU A 165 -0.24 -16.21 -13.65
CA GLU A 165 -1.11 -15.72 -14.72
C GLU A 165 -2.56 -16.17 -14.50
N ARG A 166 -3.51 -15.28 -14.75
CA ARG A 166 -4.93 -15.60 -14.82
C ARG A 166 -5.56 -15.03 -16.07
N ILE A 167 -6.57 -15.71 -16.61
CA ILE A 167 -7.31 -15.26 -17.78
C ILE A 167 -8.64 -14.66 -17.33
N ILE A 168 -8.88 -13.43 -17.75
CA ILE A 168 -10.15 -12.72 -17.55
C ILE A 168 -10.90 -12.68 -18.89
N PRO A 169 -12.24 -12.83 -18.91
CA PRO A 169 -13.00 -12.73 -20.14
C PRO A 169 -12.85 -11.35 -20.81
N LEU A 170 -12.53 -11.35 -22.09
CA LEU A 170 -12.57 -10.16 -22.94
C LEU A 170 -14.01 -9.93 -23.39
N THR A 171 -14.73 -9.06 -22.70
CA THR A 171 -16.11 -8.71 -23.08
C THR A 171 -16.11 -7.90 -24.38
N PRO A 172 -17.22 -7.91 -25.17
CA PRO A 172 -17.32 -7.10 -26.39
C PRO A 172 -17.03 -5.61 -26.15
N TYR A 173 -17.51 -5.08 -25.03
CA TYR A 173 -17.29 -3.69 -24.66
C TYR A 173 -15.79 -3.38 -24.40
N ILE A 174 -15.10 -4.27 -23.67
CA ILE A 174 -13.64 -4.09 -23.44
C ILE A 174 -12.89 -4.24 -24.76
N ALA A 175 -13.27 -5.18 -25.61
CA ALA A 175 -12.65 -5.34 -26.93
C ALA A 175 -12.75 -4.05 -27.76
N GLN A 176 -13.91 -3.42 -27.76
CA GLN A 176 -14.16 -2.15 -28.46
C GLN A 176 -13.39 -0.98 -27.85
N LEU A 177 -13.14 -0.97 -26.53
CA LEU A 177 -12.32 0.06 -25.88
C LEU A 177 -10.83 -0.02 -26.24
N LEU A 178 -10.39 -1.19 -26.70
CA LEU A 178 -9.00 -1.48 -27.02
C LEU A 178 -8.74 -1.45 -28.55
N ASP A 179 -9.75 -1.14 -29.34
CA ASP A 179 -9.63 -0.83 -30.78
C ASP A 179 -9.37 0.63 -31.03
#